data_9e359b21cb0053478f9fe9e96d5b2260
#
_entry.id   9e359b21cb0053478f9fe9e96d5b2260
#
_cell.length_a   1.000
_cell.length_b   1.000
_cell.length_c   1.000
_cell.angle_alpha   90.00
_cell.angle_beta   90.00
_cell.angle_gamma   90.00
#
_symmetry.space_group_name_H-M   'P 1'
#
loop_
_entity.id
_entity.type
_entity.pdbx_description
1 polymer ?
#
loop_
_entity_poly.entity_id
_entity_poly.type
_entity_poly.pdbx_seq_one_letter_code
_entity_poly.pdbx_strand_id
1 'polypeptide(L)'
;LVKIFAISNQKGGVGKTTTACALISGLTSRKKKVLGIDLDPQGSLGFSFGVDIESGDSIYDVFCQKVKAEEAIRHTAHGDILISNILLSGAELEFSHSGREFMLRDAISDIKDKYDYIFIDTPPALNILTVNAYTAARQLIVPMVPDILSLLGISQLKDTITTVKKFYNSKLQVYGILLTRYNKRMNLTRDVEEMTEEIANQLGTVVLPPRIRNNVSVAEAPAHGESVLTYNPNCNAALDYRTLVDYIIDLEV
;
A
#
# COMPACT_ATOMS: atom_id res chain seq x y z
N LEU A 1 -0.78 10.52 -17.00
CA LEU A 1 -0.94 11.08 -15.65
C LEU A 1 -0.63 9.97 -14.64
N VAL A 2 0.28 10.20 -13.70
CA VAL A 2 0.67 9.21 -12.68
C VAL A 2 -0.56 8.71 -11.89
N LYS A 3 -0.59 7.41 -11.59
CA LYS A 3 -1.59 6.80 -10.72
C LYS A 3 -1.00 6.56 -9.34
N ILE A 4 -1.57 7.20 -8.32
CA ILE A 4 -1.08 7.12 -6.93
C ILE A 4 -2.09 6.33 -6.11
N PHE A 5 -1.63 5.18 -5.59
CA PHE A 5 -2.40 4.29 -4.73
C PHE A 5 -1.85 4.31 -3.30
N ALA A 6 -2.73 4.40 -2.32
CA ALA A 6 -2.38 4.02 -0.95
C ALA A 6 -2.89 2.60 -0.67
N ILE A 7 -2.10 1.80 0.03
CA ILE A 7 -2.47 0.45 0.44
C ILE A 7 -2.63 0.48 1.95
N SER A 8 -3.86 0.41 2.43
CA SER A 8 -4.15 0.72 3.82
C SER A 8 -5.23 -0.16 4.44
N ASN A 9 -4.98 -0.54 5.68
CA ASN A 9 -5.94 -1.13 6.61
C ASN A 9 -5.38 -0.96 8.02
N GLN A 10 -6.23 -0.69 9.00
CA GLN A 10 -5.85 -0.54 10.41
C GLN A 10 -5.36 -1.84 11.04
N LYS A 11 -5.79 -2.98 10.51
CA LYS A 11 -5.39 -4.28 11.03
C LYS A 11 -3.99 -4.65 10.56
N GLY A 12 -3.14 -5.08 11.49
CA GLY A 12 -1.83 -5.65 11.20
C GLY A 12 -1.94 -7.02 10.50
N GLY A 13 -0.95 -7.36 9.66
CA GLY A 13 -0.84 -8.69 9.06
C GLY A 13 -1.87 -9.03 7.97
N VAL A 14 -2.61 -8.05 7.44
CA VAL A 14 -3.58 -8.25 6.35
C VAL A 14 -2.96 -8.24 4.96
N GLY A 15 -1.62 -8.11 4.85
CA GLY A 15 -0.92 -8.15 3.57
C GLY A 15 -0.78 -6.80 2.87
N LYS A 16 -0.76 -5.67 3.59
CA LYS A 16 -0.50 -4.34 3.01
C LYS A 16 0.83 -4.31 2.27
N THR A 17 1.93 -4.49 2.99
CA THR A 17 3.29 -4.51 2.43
C THR A 17 3.46 -5.56 1.35
N THR A 18 2.93 -6.77 1.54
CA THR A 18 2.98 -7.83 0.53
C THR A 18 2.29 -7.40 -0.76
N THR A 19 1.13 -6.74 -0.65
CA THR A 19 0.39 -6.24 -1.81
C THR A 19 1.18 -5.12 -2.51
N ALA A 20 1.79 -4.19 -1.73
CA ALA A 20 2.68 -3.16 -2.27
C ALA A 20 3.84 -3.80 -3.05
N CYS A 21 4.58 -4.73 -2.44
CA CYS A 21 5.69 -5.44 -3.08
C CYS A 21 5.27 -6.14 -4.38
N ALA A 22 4.15 -6.85 -4.36
CA ALA A 22 3.67 -7.57 -5.53
C ALA A 22 3.28 -6.63 -6.67
N LEU A 23 2.61 -5.51 -6.38
CA LEU A 23 2.20 -4.52 -7.38
C LEU A 23 3.41 -3.78 -7.95
N ILE A 24 4.35 -3.33 -7.11
CA ILE A 24 5.57 -2.65 -7.55
C ILE A 24 6.37 -3.57 -8.47
N SER A 25 6.72 -4.78 -8.00
CA SER A 25 7.50 -5.75 -8.77
C SER A 25 6.77 -6.20 -10.05
N GLY A 26 5.47 -6.49 -9.95
CA GLY A 26 4.66 -6.94 -11.08
C GLY A 26 4.53 -5.91 -12.19
N LEU A 27 4.31 -4.64 -11.86
CA LEU A 27 4.23 -3.56 -12.85
C LEU A 27 5.60 -3.21 -13.43
N THR A 28 6.66 -3.23 -12.62
CA THR A 28 8.03 -3.04 -13.09
C THR A 28 8.42 -4.12 -14.11
N SER A 29 8.04 -5.38 -13.88
CA SER A 29 8.24 -6.46 -14.85
C SER A 29 7.49 -6.25 -16.18
N ARG A 30 6.42 -5.45 -16.16
CA ARG A 30 5.65 -5.01 -17.34
C ARG A 30 6.16 -3.68 -17.92
N LYS A 31 7.41 -3.29 -17.62
CA LYS A 31 8.10 -2.09 -18.14
C LYS A 31 7.45 -0.77 -17.71
N LYS A 32 6.64 -0.75 -16.66
CA LYS A 32 6.13 0.48 -16.07
C LYS A 32 7.17 1.07 -15.11
N LYS A 33 7.21 2.40 -15.02
CA LYS A 33 8.02 3.12 -14.03
C LYS A 33 7.25 3.19 -12.72
N VAL A 34 7.73 2.55 -11.69
CA VAL A 34 7.01 2.40 -10.43
C VAL A 34 7.84 2.87 -9.24
N LEU A 35 7.23 3.69 -8.38
CA LEU A 35 7.79 4.10 -7.09
C LEU A 35 6.97 3.48 -5.96
N GLY A 36 7.63 2.78 -5.06
CA GLY A 36 7.10 2.41 -3.75
C GLY A 36 7.49 3.44 -2.70
N ILE A 37 6.56 3.82 -1.84
CA ILE A 37 6.82 4.70 -0.69
C ILE A 37 6.41 3.96 0.57
N ASP A 38 7.34 3.74 1.47
CA ASP A 38 7.08 3.14 2.77
C ASP A 38 6.78 4.24 3.80
N LEU A 39 5.62 4.18 4.44
CA LEU A 39 5.26 5.05 5.56
C LEU A 39 5.11 4.28 6.87
N ASP A 40 5.34 2.95 6.86
CA ASP A 40 5.36 2.19 8.11
C ASP A 40 6.74 2.36 8.79
N PRO A 41 6.81 2.85 10.03
CA PRO A 41 8.08 2.98 10.76
C PRO A 41 8.88 1.66 10.87
N GLN A 42 8.24 0.51 10.63
CA GLN A 42 8.91 -0.78 10.63
C GLN A 42 9.80 -1.02 9.39
N GLY A 43 9.70 -0.20 8.33
CA GLY A 43 10.53 -0.29 7.14
C GLY A 43 10.31 -1.58 6.32
N SER A 44 9.15 -2.19 6.46
CA SER A 44 8.89 -3.54 5.92
C SER A 44 8.92 -3.60 4.40
N LEU A 45 8.56 -2.52 3.70
CA LEU A 45 8.61 -2.46 2.25
C LEU A 45 10.06 -2.45 1.75
N GLY A 46 10.92 -1.59 2.32
CA GLY A 46 12.35 -1.53 2.00
C GLY A 46 13.04 -2.87 2.27
N PHE A 47 12.82 -3.44 3.45
CA PHE A 47 13.34 -4.76 3.82
C PHE A 47 12.93 -5.84 2.82
N SER A 48 11.67 -5.84 2.38
CA SER A 48 11.15 -6.84 1.44
C SER A 48 11.80 -6.77 0.04
N PHE A 49 12.46 -5.67 -0.29
CA PHE A 49 13.24 -5.54 -1.53
C PHE A 49 14.76 -5.62 -1.31
N GLY A 50 15.19 -6.08 -0.14
CA GLY A 50 16.59 -6.26 0.19
C GLY A 50 17.36 -4.93 0.35
N VAL A 51 16.63 -3.83 0.58
CA VAL A 51 17.23 -2.52 0.83
C VAL A 51 17.62 -2.40 2.29
N ASP A 52 18.82 -1.91 2.57
CA ASP A 52 19.24 -1.58 3.93
C ASP A 52 18.45 -0.34 4.41
N ILE A 53 17.57 -0.56 5.38
CA ILE A 53 16.69 0.47 5.95
C ILE A 53 17.35 1.27 7.09
N GLU A 54 18.52 0.85 7.55
CA GLU A 54 19.26 1.52 8.63
C GLU A 54 20.28 2.53 8.09
N SER A 55 20.59 2.47 6.78
CA SER A 55 21.56 3.36 6.16
C SER A 55 20.95 4.33 5.17
N GLY A 56 21.51 5.54 5.14
CA GLY A 56 21.16 6.62 4.22
C GLY A 56 19.79 7.27 4.50
N ASP A 57 19.41 8.19 3.63
CA ASP A 57 18.22 9.00 3.80
C ASP A 57 16.92 8.22 3.58
N SER A 58 15.90 8.56 4.32
CA SER A 58 14.57 7.96 4.33
C SER A 58 13.47 9.02 4.11
N ILE A 59 12.22 8.60 4.03
CA ILE A 59 11.08 9.53 4.00
C ILE A 59 11.02 10.43 5.25
N TYR A 60 11.56 9.99 6.39
CA TYR A 60 11.67 10.83 7.57
C TYR A 60 12.57 12.05 7.30
N ASP A 61 13.73 11.87 6.66
CA ASP A 61 14.66 12.95 6.34
C ASP A 61 14.06 13.90 5.30
N VAL A 62 13.28 13.38 4.38
CA VAL A 62 12.49 14.19 3.43
C VAL A 62 11.45 15.03 4.16
N PHE A 63 10.72 14.46 5.13
CA PHE A 63 9.74 15.20 5.94
C PHE A 63 10.40 16.27 6.83
N CYS A 64 11.60 16.00 7.31
CA CYS A 64 12.43 16.98 8.02
C CYS A 64 13.08 18.03 7.08
N GLN A 65 12.85 17.95 5.77
CA GLN A 65 13.42 18.85 4.76
C GLN A 65 14.97 18.87 4.72
N LYS A 66 15.61 17.77 5.17
CA LYS A 66 17.06 17.60 5.12
C LYS A 66 17.54 17.26 3.71
N VAL A 67 16.73 16.49 2.99
CA VAL A 67 17.00 16.03 1.62
C VAL A 67 15.72 16.10 0.78
N LYS A 68 15.86 16.16 -0.54
CA LYS A 68 14.72 16.04 -1.46
C LYS A 68 14.33 14.59 -1.63
N ALA A 69 13.04 14.33 -1.95
CA ALA A 69 12.55 12.97 -2.15
C ALA A 69 13.34 12.21 -3.23
N GLU A 70 13.77 12.89 -4.29
CA GLU A 70 14.57 12.29 -5.37
C GLU A 70 15.92 11.74 -4.87
N GLU A 71 16.55 12.41 -3.93
CA GLU A 71 17.87 12.03 -3.39
C GLU A 71 17.77 10.83 -2.43
N ALA A 72 16.61 10.66 -1.79
CA ALA A 72 16.35 9.55 -0.86
C ALA A 72 15.85 8.26 -1.55
N ILE A 73 15.54 8.30 -2.87
CA ILE A 73 15.07 7.12 -3.61
C ILE A 73 16.19 6.09 -3.75
N ARG A 74 15.84 4.83 -3.51
CA ARG A 74 16.67 3.66 -3.79
C ARG A 74 16.20 2.99 -5.08
N HIS A 75 17.11 2.80 -6.03
CA HIS A 75 16.83 2.08 -7.27
C HIS A 75 17.08 0.59 -7.07
N THR A 76 16.07 -0.24 -7.31
CA THR A 76 16.17 -1.69 -7.20
C THR A 76 15.77 -2.38 -8.51
N ALA A 77 16.08 -3.67 -8.64
CA ALA A 77 15.62 -4.47 -9.77
C ALA A 77 14.07 -4.63 -9.83
N HIS A 78 13.40 -4.37 -8.71
CA HIS A 78 11.96 -4.55 -8.55
C HIS A 78 11.15 -3.26 -8.69
N GLY A 79 11.82 -2.11 -8.83
CA GLY A 79 11.25 -0.77 -8.88
C GLY A 79 12.00 0.19 -7.94
N ASP A 80 11.65 1.46 -8.01
CA ASP A 80 12.22 2.47 -7.14
C ASP A 80 11.51 2.49 -5.79
N ILE A 81 12.25 2.69 -4.68
CA ILE A 81 11.70 2.68 -3.32
C ILE A 81 12.19 3.90 -2.54
N LEU A 82 11.26 4.61 -1.93
CA LEU A 82 11.52 5.59 -0.89
C LEU A 82 11.27 4.92 0.46
N ILE A 83 12.34 4.61 1.17
CA ILE A 83 12.29 3.78 2.38
C ILE A 83 11.81 4.56 3.61
N SER A 84 11.31 3.84 4.60
CA SER A 84 11.01 4.28 5.95
C SER A 84 12.04 3.75 6.95
N ASN A 85 12.07 4.36 8.12
CA ASN A 85 12.79 3.85 9.27
C ASN A 85 12.06 4.16 10.59
N ILE A 86 12.60 3.66 11.70
CA ILE A 86 11.98 3.77 13.03
C ILE A 86 11.76 5.21 13.50
N LEU A 87 12.50 6.20 12.95
CA LEU A 87 12.35 7.61 13.33
C LEU A 87 10.95 8.13 13.01
N LEU A 88 10.26 7.58 11.99
CA LEU A 88 8.86 7.93 11.72
C LEU A 88 7.89 7.57 12.85
N SER A 89 8.27 6.74 13.81
CA SER A 89 7.40 6.43 14.96
C SER A 89 7.08 7.65 15.82
N GLY A 90 7.95 8.66 15.81
CA GLY A 90 7.75 9.94 16.48
C GLY A 90 6.96 10.99 15.67
N ALA A 91 6.58 10.70 14.43
CA ALA A 91 6.02 11.66 13.48
C ALA A 91 4.78 12.42 14.02
N GLU A 92 3.91 11.75 14.80
CA GLU A 92 2.70 12.36 15.37
C GLU A 92 3.02 13.51 16.33
N LEU A 93 4.09 13.40 17.10
CA LEU A 93 4.53 14.40 18.06
C LEU A 93 5.42 15.46 17.41
N GLU A 94 6.31 15.04 16.52
CA GLU A 94 7.33 15.89 15.90
C GLU A 94 6.72 16.83 14.86
N PHE A 95 5.85 16.28 14.00
CA PHE A 95 5.19 17.06 12.96
C PHE A 95 3.85 17.59 13.46
N SER A 96 3.89 18.68 14.28
CA SER A 96 2.71 19.29 14.89
C SER A 96 2.26 20.59 14.21
N HIS A 97 2.96 21.04 13.15
CA HIS A 97 2.67 22.29 12.44
C HIS A 97 1.40 22.18 11.55
N SER A 98 0.83 23.34 11.23
CA SER A 98 -0.29 23.41 10.27
C SER A 98 0.17 22.99 8.87
N GLY A 99 -0.65 22.18 8.18
CA GLY A 99 -0.33 21.66 6.85
C GLY A 99 0.45 20.34 6.86
N ARG A 100 0.70 19.76 8.03
CA ARG A 100 1.37 18.46 8.18
C ARG A 100 0.67 17.29 7.43
N GLU A 101 -0.59 17.45 7.10
CA GLU A 101 -1.37 16.49 6.35
C GLU A 101 -0.98 16.42 4.87
N PHE A 102 -0.22 17.38 4.38
CA PHE A 102 0.19 17.53 2.98
C PHE A 102 1.66 17.22 2.73
N MET A 103 2.43 16.85 3.75
CA MET A 103 3.88 16.67 3.66
C MET A 103 4.28 15.70 2.56
N LEU A 104 3.63 14.51 2.47
CA LEU A 104 3.93 13.54 1.43
C LEU A 104 3.57 14.05 0.03
N ARG A 105 2.38 14.63 -0.13
CA ARG A 105 1.93 15.19 -1.40
C ARG A 105 2.92 16.23 -1.94
N ASP A 106 3.38 17.10 -1.05
CA ASP A 106 4.28 18.18 -1.41
C ASP A 106 5.70 17.66 -1.67
N ALA A 107 6.18 16.68 -0.88
CA ALA A 107 7.48 16.05 -1.05
C ALA A 107 7.63 15.32 -2.40
N ILE A 108 6.55 14.72 -2.92
CA ILE A 108 6.61 13.99 -4.19
C ILE A 108 6.18 14.84 -5.41
N SER A 109 5.84 16.13 -5.21
CA SER A 109 5.30 16.98 -6.28
C SER A 109 6.19 17.06 -7.52
N ASP A 110 7.51 17.15 -7.32
CA ASP A 110 8.49 17.34 -8.38
C ASP A 110 8.90 16.04 -9.07
N ILE A 111 8.65 14.89 -8.45
CA ILE A 111 9.09 13.59 -8.95
C ILE A 111 7.97 12.69 -9.47
N LYS A 112 6.72 12.92 -9.03
CA LYS A 112 5.59 12.02 -9.34
C LYS A 112 5.39 11.78 -10.83
N ASP A 113 5.60 12.79 -11.67
CA ASP A 113 5.37 12.71 -13.12
C ASP A 113 6.48 11.93 -13.85
N LYS A 114 7.53 11.51 -13.15
CA LYS A 114 8.56 10.58 -13.65
C LYS A 114 8.09 9.12 -13.66
N TYR A 115 6.99 8.82 -12.95
CA TYR A 115 6.44 7.49 -12.74
C TYR A 115 5.07 7.30 -13.39
N ASP A 116 4.80 6.06 -13.80
CA ASP A 116 3.46 5.63 -14.23
C ASP A 116 2.58 5.35 -13.01
N TYR A 117 3.19 4.74 -11.97
CA TYR A 117 2.52 4.34 -10.73
C TYR A 117 3.33 4.70 -9.49
N ILE A 118 2.63 5.10 -8.45
CA ILE A 118 3.19 5.25 -7.10
C ILE A 118 2.32 4.44 -6.13
N PHE A 119 2.93 3.56 -5.33
CA PHE A 119 2.27 2.80 -4.28
C PHE A 119 2.80 3.23 -2.92
N ILE A 120 1.88 3.60 -2.03
CA ILE A 120 2.20 4.05 -0.68
C ILE A 120 1.76 2.95 0.29
N ASP A 121 2.71 2.28 0.94
CA ASP A 121 2.46 1.34 2.02
C ASP A 121 2.26 2.08 3.34
N THR A 122 1.21 1.75 4.10
CA THR A 122 0.83 2.49 5.30
C THR A 122 0.96 1.65 6.57
N PRO A 123 1.24 2.29 7.73
CA PRO A 123 1.23 1.60 9.01
C PRO A 123 -0.17 1.07 9.37
N PRO A 124 -0.28 0.11 10.32
CA PRO A 124 -1.55 -0.39 10.82
C PRO A 124 -2.18 0.57 11.85
N ALA A 125 -2.19 1.87 11.57
CA ALA A 125 -2.69 2.89 12.48
C ALA A 125 -3.33 4.03 11.67
N LEU A 126 -4.38 4.65 12.22
CA LEU A 126 -4.96 5.89 11.67
C LEU A 126 -4.30 7.10 12.33
N ASN A 127 -3.10 7.39 11.93
CA ASN A 127 -2.28 8.51 12.41
C ASN A 127 -1.97 9.49 11.27
N ILE A 128 -1.11 10.48 11.54
CA ILE A 128 -0.73 11.48 10.56
C ILE A 128 -0.08 10.89 9.30
N LEU A 129 0.63 9.76 9.41
CA LEU A 129 1.25 9.08 8.25
C LEU A 129 0.19 8.52 7.31
N THR A 130 -0.86 7.89 7.85
CA THR A 130 -2.00 7.40 7.05
C THR A 130 -2.77 8.55 6.42
N VAL A 131 -2.96 9.67 7.13
CA VAL A 131 -3.59 10.87 6.58
C VAL A 131 -2.75 11.42 5.41
N ASN A 132 -1.42 11.46 5.53
CA ASN A 132 -0.52 11.85 4.45
C ASN A 132 -0.63 10.94 3.23
N ALA A 133 -0.69 9.61 3.42
CA ALA A 133 -0.92 8.67 2.34
C ALA A 133 -2.23 8.96 1.58
N TYR A 134 -3.33 9.18 2.31
CA TYR A 134 -4.64 9.45 1.71
C TYR A 134 -4.71 10.83 1.05
N THR A 135 -3.99 11.80 1.57
CA THR A 135 -3.92 13.15 1.00
C THR A 135 -3.15 13.17 -0.32
N ALA A 136 -2.08 12.36 -0.42
CA ALA A 136 -1.27 12.22 -1.62
C ALA A 136 -1.89 11.29 -2.67
N ALA A 137 -2.61 10.25 -2.25
CA ALA A 137 -3.17 9.24 -3.14
C ALA A 137 -4.46 9.71 -3.83
N ARG A 138 -4.74 9.14 -5.00
CA ARG A 138 -6.04 9.25 -5.65
C ARG A 138 -6.92 8.02 -5.41
N GLN A 139 -6.30 6.88 -5.19
CA GLN A 139 -6.97 5.59 -5.07
C GLN A 139 -6.46 4.83 -3.84
N LEU A 140 -7.36 4.09 -3.21
CA LEU A 140 -7.08 3.30 -2.02
C LEU A 140 -7.38 1.83 -2.29
N ILE A 141 -6.39 0.96 -2.14
CA ILE A 141 -6.59 -0.49 -2.08
C ILE A 141 -6.65 -0.90 -0.61
N VAL A 142 -7.66 -1.67 -0.25
CA VAL A 142 -7.89 -2.11 1.14
C VAL A 142 -7.69 -3.63 1.23
N PRO A 143 -6.47 -4.12 1.53
CA PRO A 143 -6.26 -5.54 1.81
C PRO A 143 -6.99 -5.95 3.09
N MET A 144 -7.66 -7.09 3.05
CA MET A 144 -8.47 -7.59 4.16
C MET A 144 -8.38 -9.11 4.23
N VAL A 145 -8.19 -9.66 5.42
CA VAL A 145 -8.39 -11.09 5.68
C VAL A 145 -9.88 -11.34 5.88
N PRO A 146 -10.47 -12.41 5.30
CA PRO A 146 -11.89 -12.72 5.48
C PRO A 146 -12.18 -13.23 6.90
N ASP A 147 -12.26 -12.32 7.85
CA ASP A 147 -12.65 -12.55 9.24
C ASP A 147 -13.53 -11.40 9.78
N ILE A 148 -14.32 -11.69 10.82
CA ILE A 148 -15.31 -10.76 11.38
C ILE A 148 -14.67 -9.46 11.88
N LEU A 149 -13.49 -9.52 12.49
CA LEU A 149 -12.82 -8.32 13.02
C LEU A 149 -12.34 -7.39 11.91
N SER A 150 -12.02 -7.92 10.75
CA SER A 150 -11.63 -7.14 9.58
C SER A 150 -12.80 -6.32 9.03
N LEU A 151 -14.03 -6.82 9.11
CA LEU A 151 -15.24 -6.09 8.70
C LEU A 151 -15.45 -4.84 9.57
N LEU A 152 -15.25 -4.95 10.89
CA LEU A 152 -15.33 -3.80 11.80
C LEU A 152 -14.29 -2.72 11.46
N GLY A 153 -13.07 -3.12 11.10
CA GLY A 153 -12.00 -2.20 10.70
C GLY A 153 -12.34 -1.38 9.45
N ILE A 154 -13.12 -1.93 8.52
CA ILE A 154 -13.53 -1.19 7.31
C ILE A 154 -14.50 -0.05 7.66
N SER A 155 -15.38 -0.22 8.64
CA SER A 155 -16.30 0.85 9.07
C SER A 155 -15.51 2.07 9.59
N GLN A 156 -14.49 1.84 10.42
CA GLN A 156 -13.63 2.92 10.93
C GLN A 156 -12.82 3.58 9.81
N LEU A 157 -12.38 2.79 8.83
CA LEU A 157 -11.70 3.30 7.63
C LEU A 157 -12.59 4.28 6.85
N LYS A 158 -13.89 4.01 6.74
CA LYS A 158 -14.87 4.88 6.06
C LYS A 158 -14.91 6.28 6.67
N ASP A 159 -14.90 6.41 7.99
CA ASP A 159 -14.94 7.70 8.67
C ASP A 159 -13.66 8.51 8.38
N THR A 160 -12.51 7.85 8.38
CA THR A 160 -11.24 8.50 8.02
C THR A 160 -11.23 8.94 6.56
N ILE A 161 -11.67 8.10 5.64
CA ILE A 161 -11.77 8.44 4.22
C ILE A 161 -12.70 9.65 4.04
N THR A 162 -13.85 9.65 4.70
CA THR A 162 -14.81 10.75 4.64
C THR A 162 -14.21 12.06 5.14
N THR A 163 -13.48 12.01 6.24
CA THR A 163 -12.77 13.17 6.81
C THR A 163 -11.71 13.69 5.86
N VAL A 164 -10.87 12.81 5.32
CA VAL A 164 -9.83 13.20 4.36
C VAL A 164 -10.43 13.77 3.09
N LYS A 165 -11.50 13.17 2.56
CA LYS A 165 -12.21 13.70 1.37
C LYS A 165 -12.77 15.09 1.62
N LYS A 166 -13.29 15.33 2.80
CA LYS A 166 -13.89 16.62 3.15
C LYS A 166 -12.88 17.76 3.30
N PHE A 167 -11.71 17.48 3.90
CA PHE A 167 -10.79 18.54 4.32
C PHE A 167 -9.49 18.60 3.53
N TYR A 168 -9.01 17.48 2.99
CA TYR A 168 -7.66 17.39 2.44
C TYR A 168 -7.60 16.93 0.97
N ASN A 169 -8.41 15.93 0.58
CA ASN A 169 -8.35 15.34 -0.76
C ASN A 169 -9.73 14.88 -1.26
N SER A 170 -10.51 15.78 -1.84
CA SER A 170 -11.85 15.47 -2.37
C SER A 170 -11.86 14.40 -3.49
N LYS A 171 -10.72 14.12 -4.10
CA LYS A 171 -10.58 13.17 -5.22
C LYS A 171 -10.23 11.75 -4.77
N LEU A 172 -9.99 11.53 -3.48
CA LEU A 172 -9.68 10.19 -2.94
C LEU A 172 -10.88 9.25 -3.17
N GLN A 173 -10.61 8.08 -3.70
CA GLN A 173 -11.62 7.03 -3.93
C GLN A 173 -11.10 5.68 -3.43
N VAL A 174 -11.98 4.82 -2.96
CA VAL A 174 -11.64 3.41 -2.70
C VAL A 174 -11.66 2.68 -4.04
N TYR A 175 -10.48 2.20 -4.47
CA TYR A 175 -10.34 1.43 -5.71
C TYR A 175 -10.96 0.05 -5.58
N GLY A 176 -10.73 -0.60 -4.42
CA GLY A 176 -11.32 -1.89 -4.12
C GLY A 176 -10.84 -2.50 -2.82
N ILE A 177 -11.61 -3.48 -2.35
CA ILE A 177 -11.25 -4.33 -1.21
C ILE A 177 -10.58 -5.59 -1.77
N LEU A 178 -9.36 -5.90 -1.32
CA LEU A 178 -8.60 -7.08 -1.73
C LEU A 178 -8.67 -8.14 -0.64
N LEU A 179 -9.35 -9.25 -0.89
CA LEU A 179 -9.35 -10.39 0.03
C LEU A 179 -8.01 -11.14 -0.04
N THR A 180 -7.32 -11.19 1.09
CA THR A 180 -6.00 -11.82 1.27
C THR A 180 -6.09 -13.02 2.21
N ARG A 181 -5.05 -13.88 2.22
CA ARG A 181 -5.05 -15.14 3.00
C ARG A 181 -6.33 -15.96 2.79
N TYR A 182 -6.88 -15.86 1.60
CA TYR A 182 -8.15 -16.46 1.24
C TYR A 182 -8.08 -17.98 1.27
N ASN A 183 -9.08 -18.62 1.90
CA ASN A 183 -9.22 -20.07 1.94
C ASN A 183 -10.67 -20.47 1.63
N LYS A 184 -10.92 -20.88 0.39
CA LYS A 184 -12.25 -21.26 -0.12
C LYS A 184 -12.92 -22.40 0.65
N ARG A 185 -12.13 -23.22 1.38
CA ARG A 185 -12.65 -24.39 2.11
C ARG A 185 -13.30 -24.01 3.45
N MET A 186 -13.10 -22.80 3.95
CA MET A 186 -13.69 -22.35 5.21
C MET A 186 -15.08 -21.76 4.94
N ASN A 187 -16.11 -22.25 5.64
CA ASN A 187 -17.47 -21.72 5.52
C ASN A 187 -17.51 -20.22 5.90
N LEU A 188 -16.85 -19.84 7.00
CA LEU A 188 -16.73 -18.45 7.41
C LEU A 188 -16.20 -17.51 6.29
N THR A 189 -15.33 -18.01 5.42
CA THR A 189 -14.79 -17.21 4.31
C THR A 189 -15.88 -16.77 3.34
N ARG A 190 -16.88 -17.61 3.07
CA ARG A 190 -18.01 -17.28 2.19
C ARG A 190 -18.92 -16.23 2.83
N ASP A 191 -19.29 -16.44 4.09
CA ASP A 191 -20.17 -15.53 4.80
C ASP A 191 -19.54 -14.12 4.90
N VAL A 192 -18.23 -14.06 5.20
CA VAL A 192 -17.49 -12.79 5.26
C VAL A 192 -17.32 -12.18 3.87
N GLU A 193 -17.15 -12.96 2.81
CA GLU A 193 -17.07 -12.45 1.44
C GLU A 193 -18.38 -11.75 1.03
N GLU A 194 -19.54 -12.36 1.30
CA GLU A 194 -20.87 -11.76 1.03
C GLU A 194 -21.03 -10.43 1.81
N MET A 195 -20.69 -10.42 3.11
CA MET A 195 -20.69 -9.20 3.92
C MET A 195 -19.73 -8.13 3.38
N THR A 196 -18.58 -8.55 2.85
CA THR A 196 -17.60 -7.63 2.28
C THR A 196 -18.12 -6.98 1.00
N GLU A 197 -18.86 -7.72 0.17
CA GLU A 197 -19.51 -7.19 -1.03
C GLU A 197 -20.58 -6.14 -0.67
N GLU A 198 -21.38 -6.37 0.37
CA GLU A 198 -22.33 -5.38 0.88
C GLU A 198 -21.62 -4.09 1.34
N ILE A 199 -20.53 -4.23 2.09
CA ILE A 199 -19.74 -3.08 2.55
C ILE A 199 -19.08 -2.36 1.36
N ALA A 200 -18.55 -3.08 0.39
CA ALA A 200 -17.97 -2.50 -0.81
C ALA A 200 -19.00 -1.65 -1.56
N ASN A 201 -20.23 -2.15 -1.72
CA ASN A 201 -21.34 -1.40 -2.32
C ASN A 201 -21.66 -0.12 -1.53
N GLN A 202 -21.68 -0.17 -0.19
CA GLN A 202 -21.91 1.00 0.66
C GLN A 202 -20.77 2.05 0.58
N LEU A 203 -19.55 1.62 0.25
CA LEU A 203 -18.39 2.48 0.01
C LEU A 203 -18.30 2.98 -1.43
N GLY A 204 -19.21 2.56 -2.32
CA GLY A 204 -19.16 2.88 -3.74
C GLY A 204 -17.96 2.26 -4.45
N THR A 205 -17.56 1.05 -4.04
CA THR A 205 -16.41 0.31 -4.58
C THR A 205 -16.77 -1.16 -4.84
N VAL A 206 -15.77 -1.97 -5.14
CA VAL A 206 -15.90 -3.40 -5.44
C VAL A 206 -14.98 -4.25 -4.58
N VAL A 207 -15.33 -5.52 -4.41
CA VAL A 207 -14.34 -6.53 -4.00
C VAL A 207 -13.54 -6.91 -5.24
N LEU A 208 -12.21 -6.68 -5.20
CA LEU A 208 -11.34 -6.91 -6.35
C LEU A 208 -11.42 -8.38 -6.82
N PRO A 209 -11.44 -8.64 -8.14
CA PRO A 209 -11.65 -9.99 -8.67
C PRO A 209 -10.68 -11.06 -8.16
N PRO A 210 -9.36 -10.81 -8.04
CA PRO A 210 -8.46 -11.80 -7.47
C PRO A 210 -8.67 -11.92 -5.95
N ARG A 211 -8.75 -13.17 -5.48
CA ARG A 211 -8.68 -13.52 -4.05
C ARG A 211 -7.28 -14.06 -3.82
N ILE A 212 -6.48 -13.40 -3.00
CA ILE A 212 -5.09 -13.81 -2.75
C ILE A 212 -5.09 -14.99 -1.78
N ARG A 213 -4.83 -16.18 -2.31
CA ARG A 213 -4.79 -17.41 -1.52
C ARG A 213 -3.61 -17.43 -0.55
N ASN A 214 -3.84 -18.05 0.60
CA ASN A 214 -2.77 -18.22 1.57
C ASN A 214 -1.66 -19.12 1.01
N ASN A 215 -0.40 -18.67 1.16
CA ASN A 215 0.78 -19.42 0.70
C ASN A 215 1.99 -19.05 1.57
N VAL A 216 2.79 -20.06 1.92
CA VAL A 216 3.99 -19.89 2.76
C VAL A 216 5.05 -19.03 2.08
N SER A 217 5.18 -19.11 0.76
CA SER A 217 6.14 -18.31 -0.01
C SER A 217 5.95 -16.80 0.15
N VAL A 218 4.74 -16.35 0.53
CA VAL A 218 4.47 -14.93 0.84
C VAL A 218 5.25 -14.46 2.07
N ALA A 219 5.42 -15.34 3.07
CA ALA A 219 6.18 -15.02 4.28
C ALA A 219 7.70 -15.22 4.09
N GLU A 220 8.10 -16.10 3.19
CA GLU A 220 9.51 -16.41 2.92
C GLU A 220 10.17 -15.37 2.00
N ALA A 221 9.48 -14.89 0.98
CA ALA A 221 10.02 -13.99 -0.04
C ALA A 221 10.75 -12.75 0.55
N PRO A 222 10.22 -12.03 1.57
CA PRO A 222 10.92 -10.89 2.17
C PRO A 222 12.29 -11.22 2.76
N ALA A 223 12.49 -12.44 3.29
CA ALA A 223 13.78 -12.86 3.83
C ALA A 223 14.86 -13.01 2.74
N HIS A 224 14.46 -13.08 1.49
CA HIS A 224 15.34 -13.14 0.31
C HIS A 224 15.42 -11.79 -0.43
N GLY A 225 14.78 -10.73 0.09
CA GLY A 225 14.75 -9.43 -0.58
C GLY A 225 13.95 -9.46 -1.89
N GLU A 226 12.95 -10.33 -1.99
CA GLU A 226 12.20 -10.57 -3.21
C GLU A 226 10.68 -10.42 -3.01
N SER A 227 9.99 -10.05 -4.09
CA SER A 227 8.55 -10.21 -4.16
C SER A 227 8.16 -11.68 -4.30
N VAL A 228 7.00 -12.08 -3.83
CA VAL A 228 6.46 -13.43 -4.09
C VAL A 228 6.39 -13.77 -5.58
N LEU A 229 6.28 -12.76 -6.46
CA LEU A 229 6.25 -12.93 -7.91
C LEU A 229 7.57 -13.41 -8.51
N THR A 230 8.70 -13.09 -7.87
CA THR A 230 10.05 -13.49 -8.28
C THR A 230 10.52 -14.69 -7.48
N TYR A 231 10.29 -14.71 -6.17
CA TYR A 231 10.70 -15.78 -5.27
C TYR A 231 10.07 -17.15 -5.62
N ASN A 232 8.75 -17.20 -5.79
CA ASN A 232 8.06 -18.42 -6.19
C ASN A 232 6.96 -18.11 -7.22
N PRO A 233 7.34 -17.91 -8.49
CA PRO A 233 6.44 -17.42 -9.54
C PRO A 233 5.27 -18.34 -9.86
N ASN A 234 5.35 -19.61 -9.50
CA ASN A 234 4.32 -20.59 -9.81
C ASN A 234 3.39 -20.91 -8.62
N CYS A 235 3.63 -20.31 -7.46
CA CYS A 235 2.74 -20.52 -6.32
C CYS A 235 1.39 -19.80 -6.53
N ASN A 236 0.36 -20.31 -5.85
CA ASN A 236 -0.99 -19.77 -5.99
C ASN A 236 -1.08 -18.26 -5.70
N ALA A 237 -0.39 -17.78 -4.66
CA ALA A 237 -0.40 -16.37 -4.31
C ALA A 237 0.25 -15.50 -5.40
N ALA A 238 1.34 -15.97 -6.02
CA ALA A 238 1.98 -15.26 -7.13
C ALA A 238 1.06 -15.16 -8.35
N LEU A 239 0.36 -16.24 -8.68
CA LEU A 239 -0.63 -16.24 -9.77
C LEU A 239 -1.78 -15.27 -9.48
N ASP A 240 -2.29 -15.26 -8.24
CA ASP A 240 -3.37 -14.37 -7.83
C ASP A 240 -2.92 -12.89 -7.88
N TYR A 241 -1.71 -12.57 -7.42
CA TYR A 241 -1.16 -11.21 -7.52
C TYR A 241 -0.89 -10.78 -8.97
N ARG A 242 -0.49 -11.70 -9.87
CA ARG A 242 -0.40 -11.36 -11.30
C ARG A 242 -1.75 -10.97 -11.86
N THR A 243 -2.82 -11.68 -11.49
CA THR A 243 -4.18 -11.30 -11.88
C THR A 243 -4.53 -9.90 -11.38
N LEU A 244 -4.10 -9.52 -10.17
CA LEU A 244 -4.30 -8.16 -9.65
C LEU A 244 -3.52 -7.12 -10.47
N VAL A 245 -2.26 -7.42 -10.83
CA VAL A 245 -1.43 -6.55 -11.67
C VAL A 245 -2.09 -6.33 -13.03
N ASP A 246 -2.56 -7.40 -13.67
CA ASP A 246 -3.25 -7.33 -14.95
C ASP A 246 -4.55 -6.52 -14.85
N TYR A 247 -5.35 -6.75 -13.80
CA TYR A 247 -6.57 -5.97 -13.53
C TYR A 247 -6.31 -4.47 -13.40
N ILE A 248 -5.21 -4.06 -12.74
CA ILE A 248 -4.85 -2.64 -12.60
C ILE A 248 -4.44 -2.04 -13.95
N ILE A 249 -3.80 -2.82 -14.82
CA ILE A 249 -3.40 -2.39 -16.17
C ILE A 249 -4.62 -2.31 -17.09
N ASP A 250 -5.49 -3.31 -17.10
CA ASP A 250 -6.63 -3.43 -18.03
C ASP A 250 -7.67 -2.31 -17.85
N LEU A 251 -7.80 -1.78 -16.65
CA LEU A 251 -8.64 -0.60 -16.40
C LEU A 251 -8.03 0.72 -16.92
N GLU A 252 -6.89 0.66 -17.63
CA GLU A 252 -6.28 1.80 -18.33
C GLU A 252 -6.86 2.05 -19.73
N VAL A 253 -7.62 1.10 -20.28
CA VAL A 253 -8.14 1.16 -21.66
C VAL A 253 -9.47 1.91 -21.78
#